data_756bbc1fd8fa86e7d0e9ea1e6b50e72c
#
_entry.id   756bbc1fd8fa86e7d0e9ea1e6b50e72c
#
_cell.length_a   1.000
_cell.length_b   1.000
_cell.length_c   1.000
_cell.angle_alpha   90.00
_cell.angle_beta   90.00
_cell.angle_gamma   90.00
#
_symmetry.space_group_name_H-M   'P 1'
#
loop_
_entity.id
_entity.type
_entity.pdbx_description
1 polymer ?
#
loop_
_entity_poly.entity_id
_entity_poly.type
_entity_poly.pdbx_seq_one_letter_code
_entity_poly.pdbx_strand_id
1 'polypeptide(L)'
;MFVKFKLKNRILVDGKEGSGKTWFCREFIDSFLNKGWNVSLLAYVDYHEGDVVEFGERYEGKADLVVAVSDEKKENILDILLSEQKQRLDILNKRGVMREPLQIAVFDECGYFEGEQREKLIKVLQNADRCNQIILMTYQHKPPMTEAGKYFNTKIHVDYLTHKPSSVTIDE
;
A
#
# COMPACT_ATOMS: atom_id res chain seq x y z
N MET A 1 -14.86 -10.65 10.35
CA MET A 1 -15.86 -9.67 9.90
C MET A 1 -15.49 -9.27 8.47
N PHE A 2 -16.32 -9.63 7.49
CA PHE A 2 -16.07 -9.25 6.09
C PHE A 2 -16.68 -7.88 5.86
N VAL A 3 -15.86 -6.85 5.92
CA VAL A 3 -16.26 -5.53 5.43
C VAL A 3 -16.23 -5.62 3.90
N LYS A 4 -17.36 -5.45 3.24
CA LYS A 4 -17.42 -5.28 1.79
C LYS A 4 -16.87 -3.89 1.48
N PHE A 5 -15.54 -3.81 1.31
CA PHE A 5 -14.93 -2.58 0.85
C PHE A 5 -15.33 -2.34 -0.61
N LYS A 6 -15.91 -1.20 -0.88
CA LYS A 6 -15.79 -0.58 -2.19
C LYS A 6 -14.36 -0.06 -2.23
N LEU A 7 -13.45 -0.91 -2.73
CA LEU A 7 -12.01 -0.67 -2.68
C LEU A 7 -11.67 0.59 -3.45
N LYS A 8 -11.38 1.61 -2.69
CA LYS A 8 -10.63 2.76 -3.18
C LYS A 8 -9.15 2.39 -3.05
N ASN A 9 -8.34 2.77 -4.01
CA ASN A 9 -6.99 2.23 -4.19
C ASN A 9 -5.90 2.97 -3.40
N ARG A 10 -6.26 4.01 -2.65
CA ARG A 10 -5.31 4.85 -1.91
C ARG A 10 -5.78 4.93 -0.47
N ILE A 11 -5.15 4.12 0.37
CA ILE A 11 -5.60 3.84 1.73
C ILE A 11 -4.58 4.37 2.72
N LEU A 12 -5.03 5.23 3.61
CA LEU A 12 -4.26 5.75 4.72
C LEU A 12 -4.71 5.07 6.01
N VAL A 13 -3.78 4.46 6.72
CA VAL A 13 -4.05 3.71 7.96
C VAL A 13 -3.37 4.40 9.12
N ASP A 14 -4.13 4.85 10.11
CA ASP A 14 -3.58 5.41 11.33
C ASP A 14 -3.89 4.57 12.57
N GLY A 15 -3.14 4.81 13.61
CA GLY A 15 -3.29 4.13 14.89
C GLY A 15 -2.05 4.27 15.75
N LYS A 16 -2.19 4.11 17.05
CA LYS A 16 -1.09 4.16 18.00
C LYS A 16 -0.07 3.04 17.74
N GLU A 17 1.11 3.15 18.36
CA GLU A 17 2.07 2.05 18.40
C GLU A 17 1.42 0.80 19.00
N GLY A 18 1.69 -0.36 18.39
CA GLY A 18 1.07 -1.62 18.79
C GLY A 18 -0.42 -1.74 18.47
N SER A 19 -1.03 -0.77 17.78
CA SER A 19 -2.45 -0.87 17.38
C SER A 19 -2.73 -1.90 16.27
N GLY A 20 -1.69 -2.50 15.64
CA GLY A 20 -1.76 -3.54 14.61
C GLY A 20 -1.95 -3.05 13.19
N LYS A 21 -1.45 -1.89 12.88
CA LYS A 21 -1.42 -1.37 11.52
C LYS A 21 -0.75 -2.36 10.56
N THR A 22 0.43 -2.86 10.91
CA THR A 22 1.17 -3.87 10.15
C THR A 22 0.35 -5.15 9.96
N TRP A 23 -0.28 -5.63 11.03
CA TRP A 23 -1.18 -6.78 10.95
C TRP A 23 -2.34 -6.53 9.98
N PHE A 24 -2.97 -5.35 10.07
CA PHE A 24 -4.04 -4.96 9.14
C PHE A 24 -3.58 -5.00 7.69
N CYS A 25 -2.39 -4.47 7.38
CA CYS A 25 -1.84 -4.52 6.02
C CYS A 25 -1.64 -5.95 5.52
N ARG A 26 -1.16 -6.85 6.38
CA ARG A 26 -0.99 -8.27 6.04
C ARG A 26 -2.33 -8.97 5.79
N GLU A 27 -3.30 -8.81 6.67
CA GLU A 27 -4.66 -9.35 6.48
C GLU A 27 -5.33 -8.80 5.21
N PHE A 28 -5.08 -7.54 4.90
CA PHE A 28 -5.56 -6.91 3.68
C PHE A 28 -4.99 -7.62 2.44
N ILE A 29 -3.68 -7.81 2.35
CA ILE A 29 -3.02 -8.54 1.26
C ILE A 29 -3.54 -9.98 1.18
N ASP A 30 -3.57 -10.70 2.30
CA ASP A 30 -4.02 -12.08 2.38
C ASP A 30 -5.46 -12.23 1.89
N SER A 31 -6.31 -11.22 2.10
CA SER A 31 -7.69 -11.24 1.62
C SER A 31 -7.81 -11.30 0.10
N PHE A 32 -6.87 -10.71 -0.65
CA PHE A 32 -6.82 -10.82 -2.11
C PHE A 32 -6.25 -12.17 -2.56
N LEU A 33 -5.14 -12.57 -1.96
CA LEU A 33 -4.47 -13.82 -2.31
C LEU A 33 -5.38 -15.03 -2.05
N ASN A 34 -6.06 -15.06 -0.90
CA ASN A 34 -6.98 -16.13 -0.53
C ASN A 34 -8.23 -16.19 -1.43
N LYS A 35 -8.61 -15.10 -2.05
CA LYS A 35 -9.69 -15.05 -3.05
C LYS A 35 -9.23 -15.41 -4.46
N GLY A 36 -7.97 -15.75 -4.64
CA GLY A 36 -7.38 -16.13 -5.93
C GLY A 36 -7.16 -14.95 -6.88
N TRP A 37 -7.00 -13.72 -6.36
CA TRP A 37 -6.64 -12.59 -7.21
C TRP A 37 -5.24 -12.79 -7.78
N ASN A 38 -5.09 -12.50 -9.07
CA ASN A 38 -3.79 -12.44 -9.70
C ASN A 38 -3.08 -11.14 -9.30
N VAL A 39 -1.99 -11.26 -8.56
CA VAL A 39 -1.18 -10.13 -8.07
C VAL A 39 0.19 -10.20 -8.73
N SER A 40 0.54 -9.21 -9.53
CA SER A 40 1.83 -9.16 -10.22
C SER A 40 2.95 -8.52 -9.39
N LEU A 41 2.60 -7.64 -8.45
CA LEU A 41 3.57 -6.97 -7.58
C LEU A 41 3.04 -6.89 -6.15
N LEU A 42 3.84 -7.36 -5.20
CA LEU A 42 3.74 -7.03 -3.79
C LEU A 42 4.98 -6.25 -3.38
N ALA A 43 4.83 -4.99 -3.02
CA ALA A 43 5.90 -4.13 -2.55
C ALA A 43 5.68 -3.75 -1.09
N TYR A 44 6.74 -3.76 -0.29
CA TYR A 44 6.70 -3.43 1.12
C TYR A 44 7.88 -2.57 1.52
N VAL A 45 7.60 -1.54 2.28
CA VAL A 45 8.60 -0.64 2.86
C VAL A 45 8.31 -0.52 4.35
N ASP A 46 9.33 -0.69 5.18
CA ASP A 46 9.21 -0.53 6.62
C ASP A 46 10.49 0.06 7.23
N TYR A 47 10.34 0.74 8.33
CA TYR A 47 11.45 1.20 9.15
C TYR A 47 12.16 0.04 9.86
N HIS A 48 11.44 -1.04 10.21
CA HIS A 48 11.97 -2.19 10.91
C HIS A 48 12.46 -3.27 9.95
N GLU A 49 13.78 -3.53 9.92
CA GLU A 49 14.38 -4.54 9.05
C GLU A 49 13.80 -5.95 9.27
N GLY A 50 13.43 -6.31 10.50
CA GLY A 50 12.80 -7.59 10.82
C GLY A 50 11.47 -7.79 10.09
N ASP A 51 10.64 -6.76 10.03
CA ASP A 51 9.36 -6.79 9.32
C ASP A 51 9.56 -6.86 7.81
N VAL A 52 10.61 -6.23 7.28
CA VAL A 52 10.99 -6.31 5.86
C VAL A 52 11.36 -7.75 5.48
N VAL A 53 12.19 -8.41 6.29
CA VAL A 53 12.59 -9.82 6.06
C VAL A 53 11.38 -10.74 6.16
N GLU A 54 10.58 -10.61 7.23
CA GLU A 54 9.39 -11.43 7.44
C GLU A 54 8.38 -11.28 6.29
N PHE A 55 8.20 -10.06 5.77
CA PHE A 55 7.32 -9.83 4.63
C PHE A 55 7.83 -10.59 3.38
N GLY A 56 9.11 -10.47 3.06
CA GLY A 56 9.72 -11.17 1.94
C GLY A 56 9.51 -12.68 2.02
N GLU A 57 9.81 -13.28 3.17
CA GLU A 57 9.63 -14.71 3.42
C GLU A 57 8.15 -15.15 3.35
N ARG A 58 7.25 -14.37 3.96
CA ARG A 58 5.81 -14.69 3.98
C ARG A 58 5.18 -14.73 2.59
N TYR A 59 5.60 -13.83 1.71
CA TYR A 59 4.98 -13.65 0.40
C TYR A 59 5.80 -14.18 -0.77
N GLU A 60 6.93 -14.83 -0.51
CA GLU A 60 7.73 -15.47 -1.55
C GLU A 60 6.88 -16.38 -2.44
N GLY A 61 6.94 -16.17 -3.75
CA GLY A 61 6.19 -16.94 -4.74
C GLY A 61 4.67 -16.71 -4.77
N LYS A 62 4.13 -15.77 -3.98
CA LYS A 62 2.69 -15.46 -3.96
C LYS A 62 2.27 -14.34 -4.93
N ALA A 63 3.23 -13.67 -5.54
CA ALA A 63 3.05 -12.72 -6.62
C ALA A 63 4.17 -12.92 -7.64
N ASP A 64 4.04 -12.34 -8.85
CA ASP A 64 5.08 -12.44 -9.87
C ASP A 64 6.38 -11.78 -9.40
N LEU A 65 6.27 -10.68 -8.67
CA LEU A 65 7.38 -9.98 -8.04
C LEU A 65 7.02 -9.60 -6.60
N VAL A 66 7.88 -9.97 -5.65
CA VAL A 66 7.81 -9.54 -4.24
C VAL A 66 9.06 -8.73 -3.93
N VAL A 67 8.90 -7.50 -3.49
CA VAL A 67 9.99 -6.59 -3.14
C VAL A 67 9.75 -6.00 -1.76
N ALA A 68 10.64 -6.26 -0.81
CA ALA A 68 10.60 -5.67 0.51
C ALA A 68 11.91 -4.92 0.79
N VAL A 69 11.81 -3.67 1.21
CA VAL A 69 12.97 -2.79 1.43
C VAL A 69 12.82 -1.96 2.70
N SER A 70 13.94 -1.53 3.27
CA SER A 70 13.95 -0.57 4.39
C SER A 70 13.48 0.83 3.95
N ASP A 71 13.05 1.64 4.91
CA ASP A 71 12.58 3.03 4.66
C ASP A 71 13.60 3.88 3.91
N GLU A 72 14.89 3.68 4.13
CA GLU A 72 15.95 4.38 3.39
C GLU A 72 15.90 4.14 1.88
N LYS A 73 15.34 3.00 1.46
CA LYS A 73 15.20 2.60 0.05
C LYS A 73 13.79 2.76 -0.48
N LYS A 74 12.90 3.47 0.22
CA LYS A 74 11.50 3.67 -0.21
C LYS A 74 11.36 4.28 -1.59
N GLU A 75 12.33 5.09 -2.01
CA GLU A 75 12.36 5.67 -3.34
C GLU A 75 12.43 4.61 -4.44
N ASN A 76 13.13 3.50 -4.21
CA ASN A 76 13.19 2.40 -5.18
C ASN A 76 11.81 1.82 -5.47
N ILE A 77 10.94 1.74 -4.46
CA ILE A 77 9.55 1.28 -4.64
C ILE A 77 8.75 2.31 -5.44
N LEU A 78 8.92 3.60 -5.17
CA LEU A 78 8.28 4.65 -5.97
C LEU A 78 8.72 4.58 -7.44
N ASP A 79 9.99 4.35 -7.71
CA ASP A 79 10.51 4.22 -9.08
C ASP A 79 9.94 2.99 -9.80
N ILE A 80 9.82 1.85 -9.12
CA ILE A 80 9.16 0.65 -9.66
C ILE A 80 7.70 0.97 -9.99
N LEU A 81 6.95 1.55 -9.06
CA LEU A 81 5.54 1.88 -9.26
C LEU A 81 5.34 2.86 -10.43
N LEU A 82 6.17 3.88 -10.55
CA LEU A 82 6.10 4.84 -11.66
C LEU A 82 6.44 4.21 -13.00
N SER A 83 7.42 3.31 -13.05
CA SER A 83 7.76 2.55 -14.25
C SER A 83 6.59 1.67 -14.70
N GLU A 84 5.98 0.95 -13.76
CA GLU A 84 4.79 0.15 -14.01
C GLU A 84 3.60 0.99 -14.48
N GLN A 85 3.37 2.14 -13.85
CA GLN A 85 2.30 3.06 -14.26
C GLN A 85 2.48 3.55 -15.70
N LYS A 86 3.71 3.88 -16.10
CA LYS A 86 3.99 4.33 -17.47
C LYS A 86 3.57 3.26 -18.48
N GLN A 87 3.95 2.00 -18.25
CA GLN A 87 3.59 0.88 -19.13
C GLN A 87 2.08 0.65 -19.14
N ARG A 88 1.43 0.66 -17.97
CA ARG A 88 -0.01 0.43 -17.83
C ARG A 88 -0.86 1.54 -18.44
N LEU A 89 -0.45 2.79 -18.31
CA LEU A 89 -1.12 3.91 -18.95
C LEU A 89 -1.01 3.85 -20.48
N ASP A 90 0.12 3.40 -21.03
CA ASP A 90 0.28 3.16 -22.46
C ASP A 90 -0.68 2.05 -22.95
N ILE A 91 -0.80 0.96 -22.19
CA ILE A 91 -1.75 -0.12 -22.48
C ILE A 91 -3.19 0.39 -22.39
N LEU A 92 -3.54 1.14 -21.36
CA LEU A 92 -4.87 1.71 -21.16
C LEU A 92 -5.23 2.64 -22.32
N ASN A 93 -4.32 3.50 -22.74
CA ASN A 93 -4.53 4.43 -23.87
C ASN A 93 -4.74 3.70 -25.20
N LYS A 94 -4.07 2.56 -25.40
CA LYS A 94 -4.21 1.74 -26.61
C LYS A 94 -5.47 0.86 -26.62
N ARG A 95 -5.83 0.29 -25.47
CA ARG A 95 -6.90 -0.71 -25.34
C ARG A 95 -8.22 -0.16 -24.79
N GLY A 96 -8.20 1.02 -24.16
CA GLY A 96 -9.36 1.63 -23.50
C GLY A 96 -9.79 0.99 -22.19
N VAL A 97 -9.20 -0.14 -21.79
CA VAL A 97 -9.51 -0.86 -20.54
C VAL A 97 -8.23 -1.36 -19.86
N MET A 98 -8.22 -1.30 -18.54
CA MET A 98 -7.16 -1.87 -17.70
C MET A 98 -7.50 -3.32 -17.36
N ARG A 99 -6.68 -4.26 -17.84
CA ARG A 99 -6.80 -5.71 -17.56
C ARG A 99 -5.54 -6.30 -16.93
N GLU A 100 -4.56 -5.45 -16.64
CA GLU A 100 -3.32 -5.90 -16.02
C GLU A 100 -3.58 -6.38 -14.57
N PRO A 101 -2.81 -7.38 -14.09
CA PRO A 101 -2.95 -7.90 -12.74
C PRO A 101 -2.82 -6.82 -11.67
N LEU A 102 -3.41 -7.07 -10.50
CA LEU A 102 -3.35 -6.17 -9.36
C LEU A 102 -1.90 -5.99 -8.87
N GLN A 103 -1.57 -4.79 -8.46
CA GLN A 103 -0.34 -4.47 -7.73
C GLN A 103 -0.68 -3.86 -6.38
N ILE A 104 0.01 -4.26 -5.33
CA ILE A 104 -0.20 -3.75 -3.98
C ILE A 104 1.15 -3.26 -3.44
N ALA A 105 1.20 -2.02 -2.99
CA ALA A 105 2.35 -1.45 -2.30
C ALA A 105 1.96 -0.97 -0.91
N VAL A 106 2.73 -1.37 0.09
CA VAL A 106 2.57 -0.98 1.48
C VAL A 106 3.78 -0.18 1.92
N PHE A 107 3.54 1.02 2.43
CA PHE A 107 4.52 1.86 3.10
C PHE A 107 4.17 1.88 4.59
N ASP A 108 4.79 0.99 5.36
CA ASP A 108 4.47 0.78 6.76
C ASP A 108 5.39 1.61 7.66
N GLU A 109 4.79 2.51 8.42
CA GLU A 109 5.49 3.44 9.33
C GLU A 109 6.72 4.16 8.70
N CYS A 110 6.67 4.40 7.40
CA CYS A 110 7.73 5.11 6.69
C CYS A 110 7.88 6.54 7.18
N GLY A 111 9.10 7.05 7.11
CA GLY A 111 9.39 8.44 7.38
C GLY A 111 8.68 9.39 6.41
N TYR A 112 8.67 10.66 6.75
CA TYR A 112 8.03 11.70 5.94
C TYR A 112 8.64 11.79 4.54
N PHE A 113 7.79 12.03 3.54
CA PHE A 113 8.20 12.18 2.14
C PHE A 113 8.39 13.67 1.81
N GLU A 114 9.58 14.03 1.36
CA GLU A 114 9.96 15.39 1.02
C GLU A 114 10.60 15.48 -0.37
N GLY A 115 10.66 16.67 -0.93
CA GLY A 115 11.34 16.94 -2.20
C GLY A 115 10.89 16.01 -3.32
N GLU A 116 11.84 15.40 -4.01
CA GLU A 116 11.60 14.50 -5.14
C GLU A 116 10.79 13.25 -4.75
N GLN A 117 11.03 12.68 -3.57
CA GLN A 117 10.26 11.54 -3.07
C GLN A 117 8.78 11.88 -2.92
N ARG A 118 8.47 13.09 -2.39
CA ARG A 118 7.09 13.56 -2.28
C ARG A 118 6.44 13.73 -3.65
N GLU A 119 7.14 14.29 -4.62
CA GLU A 119 6.62 14.45 -5.99
C GLU A 119 6.34 13.10 -6.65
N LYS A 120 7.25 12.13 -6.49
CA LYS A 120 7.06 10.75 -6.98
C LYS A 120 5.85 10.09 -6.33
N LEU A 121 5.72 10.20 -5.01
CA LEU A 121 4.56 9.66 -4.29
C LEU A 121 3.24 10.26 -4.79
N ILE A 122 3.17 11.57 -4.96
CA ILE A 122 1.97 12.24 -5.49
C ILE A 122 1.60 11.68 -6.88
N LYS A 123 2.58 11.53 -7.78
CA LYS A 123 2.35 10.95 -9.12
C LYS A 123 1.82 9.53 -9.03
N VAL A 124 2.40 8.70 -8.15
CA VAL A 124 1.93 7.33 -7.90
C VAL A 124 0.47 7.35 -7.45
N LEU A 125 0.14 8.17 -6.44
CA LEU A 125 -1.21 8.25 -5.90
C LEU A 125 -2.24 8.76 -6.92
N GLN A 126 -1.88 9.71 -7.77
CA GLN A 126 -2.78 10.26 -8.79
C GLN A 126 -3.19 9.23 -9.85
N ASN A 127 -2.35 8.24 -10.14
CA ASN A 127 -2.59 7.26 -11.20
C ASN A 127 -2.92 5.85 -10.68
N ALA A 128 -2.85 5.61 -9.38
CA ALA A 128 -3.05 4.29 -8.79
C ALA A 128 -4.36 3.62 -9.25
N ASP A 129 -5.48 4.35 -9.21
CA ASP A 129 -6.80 3.82 -9.59
C ASP A 129 -6.84 3.38 -11.06
N ARG A 130 -6.24 4.19 -11.95
CA ARG A 130 -6.22 3.91 -13.39
C ARG A 130 -5.29 2.75 -13.75
N CYS A 131 -4.31 2.49 -12.91
CA CYS A 131 -3.26 1.49 -13.13
C CYS A 131 -3.49 0.16 -12.41
N ASN A 132 -4.67 -0.04 -11.80
CA ASN A 132 -4.98 -1.22 -10.97
C ASN A 132 -3.92 -1.45 -9.89
N GLN A 133 -3.56 -0.38 -9.18
CA GLN A 133 -2.63 -0.39 -8.06
C GLN A 133 -3.35 0.01 -6.78
N ILE A 134 -3.03 -0.66 -5.69
CA ILE A 134 -3.45 -0.30 -4.33
C ILE A 134 -2.23 0.19 -3.57
N ILE A 135 -2.33 1.37 -3.00
CA ILE A 135 -1.29 1.98 -2.15
C ILE A 135 -1.83 2.09 -0.74
N LEU A 136 -1.22 1.36 0.18
CA LEU A 136 -1.46 1.47 1.62
C LEU A 136 -0.30 2.24 2.26
N MET A 137 -0.63 3.19 3.10
CA MET A 137 0.38 3.87 3.93
C MET A 137 -0.08 3.90 5.37
N THR A 138 0.77 3.50 6.28
CA THR A 138 0.50 3.57 7.71
C THR A 138 1.29 4.70 8.36
N TYR A 139 0.73 5.29 9.40
CA TYR A 139 1.43 6.26 10.21
C TYR A 139 0.92 6.25 11.67
N GLN A 140 1.73 6.77 12.56
CA GLN A 140 1.45 6.78 13.99
C GLN A 140 1.08 8.18 14.49
N HIS A 141 1.92 9.15 14.23
CA HIS A 141 1.78 10.51 14.76
C HIS A 141 1.63 11.58 13.67
N LYS A 142 2.29 11.38 12.54
CA LYS A 142 2.34 12.35 11.46
C LYS A 142 2.07 11.65 10.13
N PRO A 143 1.12 12.14 9.35
CA PRO A 143 0.86 11.57 8.03
C PRO A 143 2.12 11.67 7.14
N PRO A 144 2.21 10.84 6.09
CA PRO A 144 3.41 10.73 5.27
C PRO A 144 3.79 12.03 4.53
N MET A 145 2.86 12.95 4.39
CA MET A 145 3.05 14.28 3.83
C MET A 145 1.92 15.22 4.28
N THR A 146 2.14 16.53 4.20
CA THR A 146 1.20 17.57 4.68
C THR A 146 -0.18 17.45 4.04
N GLU A 147 -0.25 17.13 2.75
CA GLU A 147 -1.50 17.05 1.97
C GLU A 147 -2.04 15.62 1.85
N ALA A 148 -1.66 14.71 2.75
CA ALA A 148 -2.07 13.30 2.65
C ALA A 148 -3.59 13.13 2.43
N GLY A 149 -4.42 13.84 3.17
CA GLY A 149 -5.88 13.78 3.03
C GLY A 149 -6.42 14.17 1.65
N LYS A 150 -5.64 14.90 0.84
CA LYS A 150 -6.02 15.27 -0.52
C LYS A 150 -5.83 14.11 -1.52
N TYR A 151 -4.85 13.25 -1.27
CA TYR A 151 -4.45 12.21 -2.22
C TYR A 151 -4.94 10.81 -1.84
N PHE A 152 -5.23 10.57 -0.56
CA PHE A 152 -5.81 9.33 -0.09
C PHE A 152 -7.33 9.44 -0.09
N ASN A 153 -7.99 8.41 -0.59
CA ASN A 153 -9.45 8.37 -0.74
C ASN A 153 -10.15 7.45 0.27
N THR A 154 -9.40 6.81 1.12
CA THR A 154 -9.89 6.00 2.24
C THR A 154 -8.98 6.19 3.43
N LYS A 155 -9.55 6.46 4.59
CA LYS A 155 -8.82 6.52 5.85
C LYS A 155 -9.35 5.44 6.78
N ILE A 156 -8.44 4.66 7.35
CA ILE A 156 -8.75 3.58 8.28
C ILE A 156 -8.06 3.88 9.60
N HIS A 157 -8.84 3.90 10.67
CA HIS A 157 -8.30 3.96 12.03
C HIS A 157 -8.29 2.56 12.63
N VAL A 158 -7.13 2.12 13.13
CA VAL A 158 -6.96 0.82 13.76
C VAL A 158 -6.70 1.02 15.24
N ASP A 159 -7.57 0.48 16.07
CA ASP A 159 -7.43 0.49 17.52
C ASP A 159 -7.46 -0.93 18.09
N TYR A 160 -6.51 -1.23 18.98
CA TYR A 160 -6.38 -2.54 19.61
C TYR A 160 -6.62 -2.48 21.10
N LEU A 161 -7.34 -3.45 21.61
CA LEU A 161 -7.36 -3.76 23.04
C LEU A 161 -6.58 -5.04 23.37
N THR A 162 -6.39 -5.99 22.46
CA THR A 162 -5.62 -7.23 22.71
C THR A 162 -5.23 -7.90 21.41
N HIS A 163 -4.04 -7.75 20.88
CA HIS A 163 -3.44 -8.44 19.71
C HIS A 163 -4.32 -8.67 18.46
N LYS A 164 -5.57 -8.21 18.47
CA LYS A 164 -6.50 -8.19 17.31
C LYS A 164 -7.20 -6.83 17.28
N PRO A 165 -7.50 -6.26 16.11
CA PRO A 165 -8.19 -4.97 16.05
C PRO A 165 -9.54 -5.08 16.74
N SER A 166 -9.75 -4.26 17.76
CA SER A 166 -11.03 -4.15 18.46
C SER A 166 -12.03 -3.32 17.65
N SER A 167 -11.54 -2.41 16.83
CA SER A 167 -12.35 -1.64 15.89
C SER A 167 -11.54 -1.22 14.66
N VAL A 168 -12.19 -1.21 13.52
CA VAL A 168 -11.68 -0.61 12.29
C VAL A 168 -12.73 0.39 11.85
N THR A 169 -12.41 1.68 11.92
CA THR A 169 -13.28 2.75 11.43
C THR A 169 -12.79 3.19 10.05
N ILE A 170 -13.70 3.32 9.11
CA ILE A 170 -13.41 3.74 7.74
C ILE A 170 -14.10 5.07 7.51
N ASP A 171 -13.31 6.09 7.21
CA ASP A 171 -13.79 7.38 6.76
C ASP A 171 -13.74 7.41 5.22
N GLU A 172 -14.89 7.63 4.59
CA GLU A 172 -15.04 7.76 3.14
C GLU A 172 -14.93 9.23 2.68
#